data_fc2448edea65ae95044d8efd5d9e53d1
#
_entry.id   fc2448edea65ae95044d8efd5d9e53d1
#
_cell.length_a   1.000
_cell.length_b   1.000
_cell.length_c   1.000
_cell.angle_alpha   90.00
_cell.angle_beta   90.00
_cell.angle_gamma   90.00
#
_symmetry.space_group_name_H-M   'P 1'
#
loop_
_entity.id
_entity.type
_entity.pdbx_description
1 polymer ?
#
loop_
_entity_poly.entity_id
_entity_poly.type
_entity_poly.pdbx_seq_one_letter_code
_entity_poly.pdbx_strand_id
1 'polypeptide(L)'
;MHVSFGVYASSSVNNYIKEYQSQLFYPELVASFYPYSQLKWQLVKDRRQLKNQLGLLVLADVNDDLQKRYDLLQQTKGLEFDILATDTLLYFSVYKELISTHGIKWLFGGRLDGNIGQPSALAINTINQHFQKNNLYQLVITLQPQSEQYLDLYERLYLYYDPYHQEAPKLEVTRLLKPNQVIPYKSLVYRLNISGDLNKRQLQYFLKKDSRIYNEELVRVVKGFQERHGLVADGIIGERTLYWLNMSANERVRIIALNIQRLRLWEEKSNRFVLVNIPSYEMGYFQEGELIFKSKVIVG
;
A
#
# COMPACT_ATOMS: atom_id res chain seq x y z
N MET A 1 34.20 -12.73 -11.59
CA MET A 1 34.72 -11.65 -12.47
C MET A 1 34.33 -10.33 -11.85
N HIS A 2 35.26 -9.64 -11.18
CA HIS A 2 35.02 -8.30 -10.66
C HIS A 2 35.03 -7.32 -11.83
N VAL A 3 33.86 -6.79 -12.17
CA VAL A 3 33.79 -5.67 -13.11
C VAL A 3 34.15 -4.41 -12.33
N SER A 4 35.37 -3.95 -12.51
CA SER A 4 35.85 -2.68 -11.97
C SER A 4 35.22 -1.53 -12.78
N PHE A 5 34.15 -0.92 -12.27
CA PHE A 5 33.61 0.31 -12.82
C PHE A 5 34.46 1.50 -12.34
N GLY A 6 35.51 1.79 -13.07
CA GLY A 6 36.36 2.96 -12.85
C GLY A 6 35.78 4.27 -13.40
N VAL A 7 34.48 4.57 -13.12
CA VAL A 7 33.90 5.87 -13.45
C VAL A 7 33.86 6.70 -12.18
N TYR A 8 34.71 7.75 -12.11
CA TYR A 8 34.71 8.70 -11.00
C TYR A 8 33.51 9.64 -11.13
N ALA A 9 32.67 9.70 -10.09
CA ALA A 9 31.61 10.70 -10.01
C ALA A 9 32.22 12.12 -9.97
N SER A 10 31.44 13.12 -10.37
CA SER A 10 31.85 14.52 -10.28
C SER A 10 32.16 14.91 -8.81
N SER A 11 33.02 15.91 -8.60
CA SER A 11 33.42 16.33 -7.24
C SER A 11 32.25 16.73 -6.36
N SER A 12 31.23 17.39 -6.92
CA SER A 12 30.00 17.78 -6.21
C SER A 12 29.16 16.59 -5.78
N VAL A 13 29.02 15.57 -6.63
CA VAL A 13 28.33 14.32 -6.29
C VAL A 13 29.06 13.55 -5.22
N ASN A 14 30.39 13.43 -5.33
CA ASN A 14 31.20 12.73 -4.33
C ASN A 14 31.15 13.40 -2.95
N ASN A 15 31.16 14.73 -2.91
CA ASN A 15 31.05 15.46 -1.65
C ASN A 15 29.67 15.23 -0.99
N TYR A 16 28.59 15.29 -1.78
CA TYR A 16 27.26 15.00 -1.29
C TYR A 16 27.13 13.56 -0.76
N ILE A 17 27.61 12.57 -1.53
CA ILE A 17 27.55 11.17 -1.12
C ILE A 17 28.34 10.93 0.17
N LYS A 18 29.49 11.57 0.38
CA LYS A 18 30.25 11.49 1.64
C LYS A 18 29.48 12.08 2.81
N GLU A 19 28.86 13.23 2.62
CA GLU A 19 28.10 13.93 3.67
C GLU A 19 26.88 13.12 4.12
N TYR A 20 26.17 12.51 3.16
CA TYR A 20 24.91 11.79 3.40
C TYR A 20 25.03 10.26 3.27
N GLN A 21 26.22 9.71 3.38
CA GLN A 21 26.49 8.26 3.18
C GLN A 21 25.60 7.36 4.04
N SER A 22 25.35 7.73 5.30
CA SER A 22 24.50 6.96 6.22
C SER A 22 23.01 7.00 5.87
N GLN A 23 22.60 7.87 4.96
CA GLN A 23 21.23 8.03 4.52
C GLN A 23 20.96 7.33 3.18
N LEU A 24 22.01 6.86 2.49
CA LEU A 24 21.90 6.18 1.20
C LEU A 24 21.95 4.65 1.40
N PHE A 25 21.12 3.93 0.64
CA PHE A 25 21.15 2.47 0.60
C PHE A 25 22.34 1.94 -0.23
N TYR A 26 22.69 2.64 -1.32
CA TYR A 26 23.68 2.22 -2.30
C TYR A 26 24.62 3.37 -2.72
N PRO A 27 25.37 3.99 -1.78
CA PRO A 27 26.13 5.22 -2.06
C PRO A 27 27.15 5.09 -3.21
N GLU A 28 27.91 3.98 -3.27
CA GLU A 28 28.92 3.75 -4.31
C GLU A 28 28.27 3.53 -5.68
N LEU A 29 27.15 2.79 -5.71
CA LEU A 29 26.44 2.54 -6.95
C LEU A 29 25.78 3.81 -7.48
N VAL A 30 25.18 4.63 -6.61
CA VAL A 30 24.63 5.94 -7.00
C VAL A 30 25.74 6.81 -7.61
N ALA A 31 26.94 6.85 -7.01
CA ALA A 31 28.07 7.60 -7.56
C ALA A 31 28.34 7.24 -9.03
N SER A 32 28.26 5.97 -9.39
CA SER A 32 28.55 5.48 -10.75
C SER A 32 27.58 6.00 -11.81
N PHE A 33 26.35 6.39 -11.44
CA PHE A 33 25.38 6.97 -12.37
C PHE A 33 25.63 8.45 -12.70
N TYR A 34 26.53 9.10 -11.96
CA TYR A 34 26.81 10.56 -12.08
C TYR A 34 28.29 10.86 -12.40
N PRO A 35 28.82 10.34 -13.51
CA PRO A 35 30.17 10.70 -13.95
C PRO A 35 30.30 12.19 -14.23
N TYR A 36 29.19 12.81 -14.62
CA TYR A 36 29.03 14.26 -14.78
C TYR A 36 27.84 14.70 -13.92
N SER A 37 27.84 15.92 -13.39
CA SER A 37 26.76 16.47 -12.54
C SER A 37 25.43 16.70 -13.27
N GLN A 38 25.13 15.90 -14.28
CA GLN A 38 23.89 16.02 -15.04
C GLN A 38 22.72 15.39 -14.28
N LEU A 39 21.69 16.19 -14.00
CA LEU A 39 20.47 15.72 -13.35
C LEU A 39 19.70 14.72 -14.23
N LYS A 40 19.20 13.65 -13.62
CA LYS A 40 18.42 12.58 -14.26
C LYS A 40 16.91 12.81 -14.08
N TRP A 41 16.49 13.28 -12.91
CA TRP A 41 15.09 13.45 -12.50
C TRP A 41 14.55 14.85 -12.82
N GLN A 42 14.68 15.29 -14.08
CA GLN A 42 14.27 16.65 -14.47
C GLN A 42 12.74 16.79 -14.60
N LEU A 43 12.04 15.75 -15.07
CA LEU A 43 10.62 15.82 -15.35
C LEU A 43 9.79 15.65 -14.07
N VAL A 44 8.81 16.53 -13.88
CA VAL A 44 7.90 16.52 -12.72
C VAL A 44 7.12 15.20 -12.62
N LYS A 45 6.72 14.63 -13.77
CA LYS A 45 5.98 13.35 -13.81
C LYS A 45 6.80 12.18 -13.25
N ASP A 46 8.11 12.13 -13.54
CA ASP A 46 9.01 11.07 -13.08
C ASP A 46 9.15 11.12 -11.56
N ARG A 47 9.42 12.33 -11.05
CA ARG A 47 9.54 12.58 -9.60
C ARG A 47 8.25 12.27 -8.86
N ARG A 48 7.10 12.66 -9.42
CA ARG A 48 5.79 12.37 -8.84
C ARG A 48 5.52 10.87 -8.76
N GLN A 49 5.79 10.15 -9.87
CA GLN A 49 5.55 8.71 -9.91
C GLN A 49 6.43 7.94 -8.92
N LEU A 50 7.71 8.29 -8.80
CA LEU A 50 8.59 7.69 -7.80
C LEU A 50 8.06 7.93 -6.38
N LYS A 51 7.71 9.18 -6.06
CA LYS A 51 7.16 9.54 -4.75
C LYS A 51 5.84 8.81 -4.45
N ASN A 52 4.98 8.63 -5.45
CA ASN A 52 3.73 7.88 -5.30
C ASN A 52 4.02 6.41 -4.94
N GLN A 53 4.95 5.75 -5.64
CA GLN A 53 5.31 4.36 -5.34
C GLN A 53 5.95 4.22 -3.95
N LEU A 54 6.85 5.14 -3.59
CA LEU A 54 7.45 5.16 -2.25
C LEU A 54 6.38 5.41 -1.17
N GLY A 55 5.46 6.35 -1.41
CA GLY A 55 4.35 6.63 -0.51
C GLY A 55 3.48 5.41 -0.23
N LEU A 56 3.24 4.55 -1.22
CA LEU A 56 2.51 3.29 -1.00
C LEU A 56 3.25 2.33 -0.06
N LEU A 57 4.59 2.24 -0.13
CA LEU A 57 5.38 1.44 0.81
C LEU A 57 5.38 2.04 2.21
N VAL A 58 5.47 3.36 2.31
CA VAL A 58 5.38 4.10 3.58
C VAL A 58 4.02 3.89 4.23
N LEU A 59 2.93 4.06 3.48
CA LEU A 59 1.57 3.82 3.97
C LEU A 59 1.31 2.37 4.39
N ALA A 60 2.00 1.41 3.76
CA ALA A 60 1.94 0.00 4.14
C ALA A 60 2.69 -0.29 5.44
N ASP A 61 3.48 0.64 5.95
CA ASP A 61 4.26 0.56 7.20
C ASP A 61 5.18 -0.67 7.24
N VAL A 62 5.89 -0.91 6.14
CA VAL A 62 6.76 -2.09 6.01
C VAL A 62 8.21 -1.85 6.43
N ASN A 63 8.65 -0.58 6.49
CA ASN A 63 10.01 -0.19 6.89
C ASN A 63 10.06 1.29 7.31
N ASP A 64 10.64 1.57 8.49
CA ASP A 64 10.72 2.93 9.05
C ASP A 64 11.70 3.85 8.28
N ASP A 65 12.74 3.30 7.65
CA ASP A 65 13.70 4.09 6.89
C ASP A 65 13.09 4.65 5.60
N LEU A 66 12.05 4.00 5.06
CA LEU A 66 11.32 4.49 3.90
C LEU A 66 10.50 5.75 4.21
N GLN A 67 9.99 5.89 5.45
CA GLN A 67 9.34 7.14 5.89
C GLN A 67 10.35 8.29 5.87
N LYS A 68 11.52 8.11 6.47
CA LYS A 68 12.60 9.12 6.46
C LYS A 68 13.00 9.50 5.03
N ARG A 69 13.12 8.49 4.16
CA ARG A 69 13.45 8.68 2.75
C ARG A 69 12.37 9.49 2.01
N TYR A 70 11.10 9.20 2.27
CA TYR A 70 9.98 9.93 1.69
C TYR A 70 9.99 11.40 2.11
N ASP A 71 10.23 11.67 3.39
CA ASP A 71 10.31 13.03 3.94
C ASP A 71 11.47 13.82 3.33
N LEU A 72 12.65 13.20 3.19
CA LEU A 72 13.80 13.80 2.50
C LEU A 72 13.48 14.16 1.04
N LEU A 73 12.85 13.26 0.29
CA LEU A 73 12.44 13.52 -1.11
C LEU A 73 11.36 14.61 -1.24
N GLN A 74 10.61 14.91 -0.17
CA GLN A 74 9.67 16.03 -0.17
C GLN A 74 10.38 17.38 0.04
N GLN A 75 11.48 17.40 0.79
CA GLN A 75 12.18 18.62 1.20
C GLN A 75 13.32 19.01 0.26
N THR A 76 13.92 18.03 -0.42
CA THR A 76 15.11 18.24 -1.26
C THR A 76 14.77 18.66 -2.70
N LYS A 77 15.74 19.28 -3.38
CA LYS A 77 15.67 19.75 -4.76
C LYS A 77 17.03 19.59 -5.47
N GLY A 78 17.03 19.76 -6.78
CA GLY A 78 18.26 19.77 -7.59
C GLY A 78 19.03 18.45 -7.47
N LEU A 79 20.35 18.54 -7.27
CA LEU A 79 21.25 17.39 -7.22
C LEU A 79 20.95 16.48 -6.01
N GLU A 80 20.61 17.06 -4.88
CA GLU A 80 20.26 16.34 -3.67
C GLU A 80 19.07 15.42 -3.88
N PHE A 81 17.98 15.95 -4.44
CA PHE A 81 16.82 15.15 -4.82
C PHE A 81 17.21 14.05 -5.82
N ASP A 82 18.02 14.40 -6.80
CA ASP A 82 18.40 13.50 -7.90
C ASP A 82 19.14 12.26 -7.39
N ILE A 83 20.10 12.45 -6.49
CA ILE A 83 20.86 11.38 -5.82
C ILE A 83 19.93 10.49 -4.97
N LEU A 84 19.11 11.10 -4.11
CA LEU A 84 18.17 10.39 -3.27
C LEU A 84 17.12 9.61 -4.09
N ALA A 85 16.64 10.18 -5.18
CA ALA A 85 15.68 9.53 -6.08
C ALA A 85 16.29 8.33 -6.82
N THR A 86 17.54 8.45 -7.25
CA THR A 86 18.27 7.34 -7.89
C THR A 86 18.54 6.20 -6.91
N ASP A 87 18.96 6.51 -5.69
CA ASP A 87 19.15 5.54 -4.62
C ASP A 87 17.83 4.82 -4.25
N THR A 88 16.73 5.56 -4.21
CA THR A 88 15.38 5.02 -3.98
C THR A 88 14.94 4.12 -5.13
N LEU A 89 15.23 4.47 -6.38
CA LEU A 89 14.93 3.64 -7.54
C LEU A 89 15.69 2.31 -7.50
N LEU A 90 16.95 2.32 -7.09
CA LEU A 90 17.77 1.13 -6.88
C LEU A 90 17.14 0.23 -5.80
N TYR A 91 16.74 0.81 -4.67
CA TYR A 91 16.06 0.06 -3.60
C TYR A 91 14.77 -0.61 -4.12
N PHE A 92 13.96 0.12 -4.89
CA PHE A 92 12.75 -0.45 -5.50
C PHE A 92 13.05 -1.59 -6.46
N SER A 93 14.13 -1.51 -7.22
CA SER A 93 14.54 -2.57 -8.15
C SER A 93 14.87 -3.85 -7.38
N VAL A 94 15.63 -3.74 -6.28
CA VAL A 94 15.94 -4.89 -5.40
C VAL A 94 14.65 -5.43 -4.75
N TYR A 95 13.80 -4.53 -4.23
CA TYR A 95 12.52 -4.92 -3.64
C TYR A 95 11.68 -5.73 -4.63
N LYS A 96 11.58 -5.29 -5.89
CA LYS A 96 10.86 -6.00 -6.95
C LYS A 96 11.46 -7.38 -7.25
N GLU A 97 12.78 -7.48 -7.31
CA GLU A 97 13.47 -8.75 -7.59
C GLU A 97 13.28 -9.78 -6.47
N LEU A 98 13.22 -9.33 -5.22
CA LEU A 98 13.16 -10.21 -4.06
C LEU A 98 11.74 -10.49 -3.55
N ILE A 99 10.73 -9.78 -4.05
CA ILE A 99 9.37 -9.89 -3.52
C ILE A 99 8.78 -11.30 -3.68
N SER A 100 9.09 -12.01 -4.76
CA SER A 100 8.62 -13.37 -5.01
C SER A 100 9.14 -14.39 -3.98
N THR A 101 10.34 -14.18 -3.44
CA THR A 101 10.99 -15.09 -2.49
C THR A 101 10.84 -14.66 -1.03
N HIS A 102 10.84 -13.37 -0.75
CA HIS A 102 10.83 -12.81 0.60
C HIS A 102 9.51 -12.13 0.98
N GLY A 103 8.66 -11.84 0.01
CA GLY A 103 7.50 -10.99 0.20
C GLY A 103 6.46 -11.56 1.16
N ILE A 104 6.31 -12.90 1.26
CA ILE A 104 5.44 -13.50 2.27
C ILE A 104 5.92 -13.12 3.68
N LYS A 105 7.22 -13.27 3.96
CA LYS A 105 7.79 -12.89 5.25
C LYS A 105 7.60 -11.39 5.51
N TRP A 106 7.87 -10.55 4.51
CA TRP A 106 7.80 -9.10 4.67
C TRP A 106 6.38 -8.55 4.85
N LEU A 107 5.41 -9.11 4.11
CA LEU A 107 4.06 -8.55 3.98
C LEU A 107 2.99 -9.25 4.85
N PHE A 108 3.35 -10.33 5.56
CA PHE A 108 2.42 -11.07 6.43
C PHE A 108 2.96 -11.20 7.87
N GLY A 109 3.32 -10.08 8.47
CA GLY A 109 3.73 -10.01 9.89
C GLY A 109 5.22 -9.76 10.12
N GLY A 110 6.04 -9.76 9.06
CA GLY A 110 7.43 -9.30 9.12
C GLY A 110 7.57 -7.82 8.75
N ARG A 111 8.81 -7.39 8.63
CA ARG A 111 9.18 -6.05 8.14
C ARG A 111 10.33 -6.20 7.14
N LEU A 112 10.46 -5.23 6.25
CA LEU A 112 11.65 -5.12 5.39
C LEU A 112 12.81 -4.57 6.22
N ASP A 113 13.99 -5.14 6.04
CA ASP A 113 15.22 -4.58 6.57
C ASP A 113 15.64 -3.34 5.76
N GLY A 114 16.42 -2.45 6.36
CA GLY A 114 16.98 -1.27 5.66
C GLY A 114 17.87 -1.69 4.48
N ASN A 115 18.65 -2.74 4.65
CA ASN A 115 19.45 -3.36 3.59
C ASN A 115 18.79 -4.68 3.15
N ILE A 116 18.15 -4.67 1.99
CA ILE A 116 17.47 -5.84 1.40
C ILE A 116 18.33 -6.59 0.38
N GLY A 117 19.60 -6.19 0.18
CA GLY A 117 20.53 -6.80 -0.79
C GLY A 117 21.04 -5.80 -1.82
N GLN A 118 21.73 -6.31 -2.84
CA GLN A 118 22.29 -5.49 -3.93
C GLN A 118 21.47 -5.63 -5.20
N PRO A 119 21.32 -4.54 -5.98
CA PRO A 119 20.66 -4.61 -7.28
C PRO A 119 21.40 -5.56 -8.23
N SER A 120 20.66 -6.32 -9.02
CA SER A 120 21.24 -7.18 -10.04
C SER A 120 21.88 -6.37 -11.18
N ALA A 121 22.82 -6.98 -11.90
CA ALA A 121 23.40 -6.37 -13.09
C ALA A 121 22.33 -6.00 -14.12
N LEU A 122 21.25 -6.78 -14.22
CA LEU A 122 20.12 -6.51 -15.11
C LEU A 122 19.37 -5.23 -14.69
N ALA A 123 19.08 -5.07 -13.39
CA ALA A 123 18.44 -3.86 -12.85
C ALA A 123 19.29 -2.62 -13.13
N ILE A 124 20.59 -2.67 -12.86
CA ILE A 124 21.54 -1.58 -13.09
C ILE A 124 21.55 -1.18 -14.58
N ASN A 125 21.67 -2.16 -15.48
CA ASN A 125 21.65 -1.93 -16.92
C ASN A 125 20.32 -1.33 -17.40
N THR A 126 19.20 -1.81 -16.88
CA THR A 126 17.87 -1.29 -17.18
C THR A 126 17.74 0.17 -16.77
N ILE A 127 18.16 0.53 -15.56
CA ILE A 127 18.16 1.91 -15.07
C ILE A 127 19.03 2.80 -15.98
N ASN A 128 20.23 2.36 -16.35
CA ASN A 128 21.12 3.09 -17.25
C ASN A 128 20.47 3.36 -18.60
N GLN A 129 19.82 2.37 -19.21
CA GLN A 129 19.11 2.54 -20.49
C GLN A 129 17.98 3.58 -20.40
N HIS A 130 17.23 3.59 -19.28
CA HIS A 130 16.17 4.56 -19.06
C HIS A 130 16.70 5.95 -18.77
N PHE A 131 17.84 6.10 -18.12
CA PHE A 131 18.54 7.38 -17.98
C PHE A 131 18.99 7.93 -19.32
N GLN A 132 19.56 7.11 -20.20
CA GLN A 132 19.99 7.50 -21.54
C GLN A 132 18.79 7.93 -22.43
N LYS A 133 17.66 7.24 -22.32
CA LYS A 133 16.44 7.52 -23.07
C LYS A 133 15.56 8.62 -22.48
N ASN A 134 15.92 9.15 -21.30
CA ASN A 134 15.14 10.14 -20.55
C ASN A 134 13.65 9.73 -20.37
N ASN A 135 13.41 8.47 -20.02
CA ASN A 135 12.06 7.90 -19.85
C ASN A 135 11.85 7.18 -18.49
N LEU A 136 12.27 7.83 -17.41
CA LEU A 136 12.17 7.30 -16.04
C LEU A 136 10.73 7.01 -15.60
N TYR A 137 9.77 7.81 -16.07
CA TYR A 137 8.36 7.56 -15.81
C TYR A 137 7.96 6.14 -16.20
N GLN A 138 8.34 5.70 -17.38
CA GLN A 138 8.04 4.34 -17.84
C GLN A 138 8.71 3.28 -16.97
N LEU A 139 9.97 3.49 -16.57
CA LEU A 139 10.65 2.57 -15.66
C LEU A 139 9.92 2.47 -14.33
N VAL A 140 9.57 3.60 -13.71
CA VAL A 140 8.89 3.60 -12.40
C VAL A 140 7.50 2.94 -12.49
N ILE A 141 6.80 3.06 -13.62
CA ILE A 141 5.54 2.32 -13.85
C ILE A 141 5.77 0.81 -13.83
N THR A 142 6.87 0.31 -14.38
CA THR A 142 7.15 -1.15 -14.31
C THR A 142 7.41 -1.65 -12.89
N LEU A 143 7.68 -0.75 -11.95
CA LEU A 143 7.87 -1.09 -10.54
C LEU A 143 6.56 -1.17 -9.75
N GLN A 144 5.43 -0.72 -10.29
CA GLN A 144 4.13 -0.88 -9.64
C GLN A 144 3.56 -2.29 -9.85
N PRO A 145 2.61 -2.77 -9.03
CA PRO A 145 1.88 -4.00 -9.31
C PRO A 145 1.19 -3.96 -10.68
N GLN A 146 1.29 -5.05 -11.46
CA GLN A 146 0.72 -5.16 -12.80
C GLN A 146 -0.68 -5.83 -12.81
N SER A 147 -1.30 -5.97 -11.65
CA SER A 147 -2.63 -6.55 -11.48
C SER A 147 -3.72 -5.52 -11.82
N GLU A 148 -4.82 -5.94 -12.46
CA GLU A 148 -6.02 -5.10 -12.67
C GLU A 148 -6.59 -4.56 -11.34
N GLN A 149 -6.50 -5.35 -10.27
CA GLN A 149 -6.93 -4.94 -8.93
C GLN A 149 -6.12 -3.77 -8.34
N TYR A 150 -4.95 -3.47 -8.91
CA TYR A 150 -4.12 -2.36 -8.44
C TYR A 150 -4.84 -1.02 -8.51
N LEU A 151 -5.48 -0.73 -9.64
CA LEU A 151 -6.20 0.54 -9.83
C LEU A 151 -7.37 0.68 -8.85
N ASP A 152 -8.15 -0.38 -8.68
CA ASP A 152 -9.28 -0.40 -7.73
C ASP A 152 -8.84 -0.13 -6.29
N LEU A 153 -7.74 -0.77 -5.84
CA LEU A 153 -7.21 -0.55 -4.51
C LEU A 153 -6.59 0.84 -4.37
N TYR A 154 -5.92 1.34 -5.41
CA TYR A 154 -5.33 2.67 -5.42
C TYR A 154 -6.40 3.77 -5.33
N GLU A 155 -7.50 3.66 -6.08
CA GLU A 155 -8.65 4.57 -5.97
C GLU A 155 -9.30 4.52 -4.60
N ARG A 156 -9.50 3.33 -4.04
CA ARG A 156 -10.05 3.17 -2.68
C ARG A 156 -9.15 3.76 -1.61
N LEU A 157 -7.83 3.69 -1.78
CA LEU A 157 -6.89 4.31 -0.85
C LEU A 157 -7.11 5.83 -0.77
N TYR A 158 -7.34 6.50 -1.92
CA TYR A 158 -7.64 7.93 -1.95
C TYR A 158 -8.93 8.30 -1.21
N LEU A 159 -9.95 7.44 -1.23
CA LEU A 159 -11.20 7.70 -0.50
C LEU A 159 -10.99 7.78 1.02
N TYR A 160 -10.00 7.07 1.55
CA TYR A 160 -9.69 7.08 2.99
C TYR A 160 -8.55 8.03 3.36
N TYR A 161 -7.75 8.45 2.38
CA TYR A 161 -6.62 9.36 2.57
C TYR A 161 -7.02 10.84 2.56
N ASP A 162 -8.28 11.15 2.79
CA ASP A 162 -8.75 12.54 2.91
C ASP A 162 -8.31 13.08 4.29
N PRO A 163 -7.39 14.09 4.34
CA PRO A 163 -6.96 14.71 5.59
C PRO A 163 -8.10 15.42 6.35
N TYR A 164 -9.24 15.64 5.69
CA TYR A 164 -10.44 16.21 6.27
C TYR A 164 -11.43 15.15 6.78
N HIS A 165 -11.11 13.88 6.71
CA HIS A 165 -11.91 12.83 7.35
C HIS A 165 -11.81 13.03 8.87
N GLN A 166 -12.81 13.69 9.43
CA GLN A 166 -12.97 13.79 10.88
C GLN A 166 -13.06 12.38 11.46
N GLU A 167 -12.25 12.11 12.46
CA GLU A 167 -12.39 10.87 13.22
C GLU A 167 -13.79 10.83 13.83
N ALA A 168 -14.65 9.95 13.32
CA ALA A 168 -15.92 9.71 13.98
C ALA A 168 -15.69 9.11 15.36
N PRO A 169 -16.51 9.47 16.35
CA PRO A 169 -16.41 8.90 17.69
C PRO A 169 -16.45 7.38 17.61
N LYS A 170 -15.63 6.71 18.40
CA LYS A 170 -15.69 5.25 18.51
C LYS A 170 -17.08 4.81 18.96
N LEU A 171 -17.51 3.69 18.41
CA LEU A 171 -18.72 3.02 18.88
C LEU A 171 -18.34 2.21 20.13
N GLU A 172 -18.59 2.82 21.30
CA GLU A 172 -18.30 2.17 22.60
C GLU A 172 -19.52 1.41 23.06
N VAL A 173 -19.36 0.11 23.21
CA VAL A 173 -20.42 -0.78 23.68
C VAL A 173 -19.86 -1.85 24.59
N THR A 174 -20.58 -2.15 25.67
CA THR A 174 -20.23 -3.16 26.68
C THR A 174 -20.94 -4.49 26.44
N ARG A 175 -21.83 -4.55 25.46
CA ARG A 175 -22.66 -5.73 25.14
C ARG A 175 -22.91 -5.81 23.63
N LEU A 176 -23.36 -6.97 23.17
CA LEU A 176 -23.83 -7.18 21.81
C LEU A 176 -24.99 -6.22 21.49
N LEU A 177 -24.92 -5.52 20.36
CA LEU A 177 -26.05 -4.72 19.88
C LEU A 177 -26.89 -5.59 18.94
N LYS A 178 -28.17 -5.76 19.29
CA LYS A 178 -29.12 -6.56 18.53
C LYS A 178 -30.20 -5.67 17.91
N PRO A 179 -30.87 -6.10 16.83
CA PRO A 179 -32.04 -5.40 16.27
C PRO A 179 -33.08 -5.06 17.34
N ASN A 180 -33.76 -3.92 17.14
CA ASN A 180 -34.80 -3.36 18.03
C ASN A 180 -34.35 -2.92 19.42
N GLN A 181 -33.03 -2.86 19.68
CA GLN A 181 -32.48 -2.31 20.92
C GLN A 181 -32.15 -0.83 20.79
N VAL A 182 -32.09 -0.15 21.94
CA VAL A 182 -31.50 1.20 22.05
C VAL A 182 -30.00 1.08 21.93
N ILE A 183 -29.40 1.90 21.06
CA ILE A 183 -27.98 1.85 20.69
C ILE A 183 -27.40 3.27 20.65
N PRO A 184 -26.07 3.45 20.63
CA PRO A 184 -25.39 4.68 20.26
C PRO A 184 -25.57 4.97 18.75
N TYR A 185 -26.78 5.30 18.36
CA TYR A 185 -27.25 5.38 16.97
C TYR A 185 -26.37 6.29 16.09
N LYS A 186 -26.09 7.50 16.55
CA LYS A 186 -25.30 8.48 15.78
C LYS A 186 -23.88 7.99 15.54
N SER A 187 -23.23 7.41 16.56
CA SER A 187 -21.88 6.86 16.42
C SER A 187 -21.85 5.74 15.40
N LEU A 188 -22.82 4.83 15.43
CA LEU A 188 -22.93 3.74 14.44
C LEU A 188 -23.11 4.30 13.01
N VAL A 189 -24.01 5.28 12.83
CA VAL A 189 -24.25 5.91 11.53
C VAL A 189 -23.00 6.60 10.98
N TYR A 190 -22.26 7.33 11.82
CA TYR A 190 -20.99 7.93 11.41
C TYR A 190 -19.94 6.89 11.05
N ARG A 191 -19.82 5.78 11.79
CA ARG A 191 -18.89 4.70 11.48
C ARG A 191 -19.21 4.00 10.17
N LEU A 192 -20.47 3.75 9.88
CA LEU A 192 -20.92 3.20 8.60
C LEU A 192 -20.71 4.17 7.42
N ASN A 193 -20.76 5.47 7.66
CA ASN A 193 -20.41 6.45 6.63
C ASN A 193 -18.88 6.47 6.36
N ILE A 194 -18.04 6.47 7.40
CA ILE A 194 -16.58 6.41 7.25
C ILE A 194 -16.15 5.12 6.54
N SER A 195 -16.81 3.99 6.83
CA SER A 195 -16.51 2.72 6.15
C SER A 195 -17.00 2.67 4.70
N GLY A 196 -17.73 3.70 4.23
CA GLY A 196 -18.27 3.77 2.88
C GLY A 196 -19.59 3.01 2.66
N ASP A 197 -20.21 2.51 3.73
CA ASP A 197 -21.49 1.78 3.66
C ASP A 197 -22.69 2.73 3.62
N LEU A 198 -22.49 3.99 3.98
CA LEU A 198 -23.45 5.07 3.83
C LEU A 198 -22.86 6.21 3.01
N ASN A 199 -23.55 6.61 1.93
CA ASN A 199 -23.20 7.84 1.22
C ASN A 199 -23.71 9.09 1.97
N LYS A 200 -23.34 10.30 1.50
CA LYS A 200 -23.71 11.57 2.13
C LYS A 200 -25.23 11.75 2.31
N ARG A 201 -26.05 11.32 1.32
CA ARG A 201 -27.52 11.41 1.40
C ARG A 201 -28.08 10.46 2.46
N GLN A 202 -27.59 9.23 2.50
CA GLN A 202 -27.97 8.23 3.50
C GLN A 202 -27.53 8.65 4.90
N LEU A 203 -26.31 9.19 5.07
CA LEU A 203 -25.85 9.76 6.33
C LEU A 203 -26.83 10.82 6.83
N GLN A 204 -27.17 11.80 6.00
CA GLN A 204 -28.10 12.87 6.37
C GLN A 204 -29.52 12.33 6.70
N TYR A 205 -29.99 11.35 5.95
CA TYR A 205 -31.27 10.67 6.20
C TYR A 205 -31.30 10.04 7.59
N PHE A 206 -30.29 9.21 7.92
CA PHE A 206 -30.23 8.55 9.22
C PHE A 206 -30.02 9.52 10.37
N LEU A 207 -29.19 10.54 10.21
CA LEU A 207 -28.98 11.57 11.24
C LEU A 207 -30.24 12.40 11.50
N LYS A 208 -31.02 12.73 10.44
CA LYS A 208 -32.28 13.47 10.57
C LYS A 208 -33.38 12.64 11.21
N LYS A 209 -33.39 11.34 11.00
CA LYS A 209 -34.33 10.39 11.61
C LYS A 209 -34.13 10.31 13.14
N ASP A 210 -32.93 10.59 13.62
CA ASP A 210 -32.47 10.61 15.03
C ASP A 210 -33.09 9.49 15.90
N SER A 211 -33.22 8.32 15.30
CA SER A 211 -33.72 7.14 16.00
C SER A 211 -32.70 6.70 17.04
N ARG A 212 -33.13 6.32 18.21
CA ARG A 212 -32.28 5.64 19.20
C ARG A 212 -32.33 4.13 19.05
N ILE A 213 -33.24 3.64 18.23
CA ILE A 213 -33.52 2.21 18.04
C ILE A 213 -32.75 1.68 16.83
N TYR A 214 -32.09 0.55 17.01
CA TYR A 214 -31.44 -0.21 15.93
C TYR A 214 -32.52 -0.84 15.02
N ASN A 215 -33.06 -0.03 14.12
CA ASN A 215 -34.16 -0.39 13.24
C ASN A 215 -33.71 -1.25 12.05
N GLU A 216 -34.66 -1.88 11.37
CA GLU A 216 -34.42 -2.79 10.22
C GLU A 216 -33.63 -2.15 9.07
N GLU A 217 -33.81 -0.84 8.82
CA GLU A 217 -33.05 -0.17 7.75
C GLU A 217 -31.55 -0.13 8.08
N LEU A 218 -31.21 0.22 9.30
CA LEU A 218 -29.83 0.27 9.76
C LEU A 218 -29.25 -1.16 9.89
N VAL A 219 -30.05 -2.14 10.26
CA VAL A 219 -29.69 -3.56 10.29
C VAL A 219 -29.28 -4.03 8.90
N ARG A 220 -30.01 -3.65 7.84
CA ARG A 220 -29.64 -4.00 6.45
C ARG A 220 -28.29 -3.41 6.06
N VAL A 221 -27.99 -2.17 6.44
CA VAL A 221 -26.69 -1.55 6.18
C VAL A 221 -25.57 -2.31 6.91
N VAL A 222 -25.79 -2.67 8.19
CA VAL A 222 -24.82 -3.44 8.96
C VAL A 222 -24.60 -4.84 8.37
N LYS A 223 -25.63 -5.50 7.87
CA LYS A 223 -25.47 -6.80 7.17
C LYS A 223 -24.61 -6.65 5.92
N GLY A 224 -24.84 -5.64 5.08
CA GLY A 224 -23.97 -5.36 3.94
C GLY A 224 -22.53 -5.07 4.35
N PHE A 225 -22.33 -4.30 5.43
CA PHE A 225 -21.01 -4.09 6.03
C PHE A 225 -20.36 -5.41 6.45
N GLN A 226 -21.10 -6.30 7.13
CA GLN A 226 -20.59 -7.61 7.58
C GLN A 226 -20.21 -8.50 6.40
N GLU A 227 -21.06 -8.61 5.37
CA GLU A 227 -20.78 -9.37 4.14
C GLU A 227 -19.48 -8.91 3.49
N ARG A 228 -19.34 -7.59 3.30
CA ARG A 228 -18.15 -7.00 2.69
C ARG A 228 -16.86 -7.24 3.50
N HIS A 229 -16.97 -7.45 4.81
CA HIS A 229 -15.84 -7.77 5.70
C HIS A 229 -15.66 -9.27 5.95
N GLY A 230 -16.38 -10.14 5.22
CA GLY A 230 -16.29 -11.59 5.40
C GLY A 230 -16.84 -12.09 6.75
N LEU A 231 -17.71 -11.31 7.39
CA LEU A 231 -18.36 -11.66 8.65
C LEU A 231 -19.71 -12.34 8.39
N VAL A 232 -20.25 -13.01 9.41
CA VAL A 232 -21.63 -13.51 9.35
C VAL A 232 -22.58 -12.31 9.29
N ALA A 233 -23.40 -12.23 8.25
CA ALA A 233 -24.32 -11.11 8.01
C ALA A 233 -25.65 -11.28 8.78
N ASP A 234 -25.56 -11.38 10.11
CA ASP A 234 -26.70 -11.54 11.01
C ASP A 234 -27.30 -10.20 11.48
N GLY A 235 -26.57 -9.09 11.27
CA GLY A 235 -26.93 -7.76 11.75
C GLY A 235 -26.65 -7.55 13.24
N ILE A 236 -26.02 -8.49 13.92
CA ILE A 236 -25.61 -8.33 15.33
C ILE A 236 -24.23 -7.69 15.38
N ILE A 237 -24.10 -6.58 16.09
CA ILE A 237 -22.81 -5.94 16.30
C ILE A 237 -22.15 -6.55 17.52
N GLY A 238 -21.37 -7.59 17.28
CA GLY A 238 -20.50 -8.24 18.25
C GLY A 238 -19.07 -7.72 18.12
N GLU A 239 -18.15 -8.33 18.84
CA GLU A 239 -16.74 -7.93 18.96
C GLU A 239 -16.04 -7.78 17.60
N ARG A 240 -16.19 -8.76 16.71
CA ARG A 240 -15.58 -8.70 15.35
C ARG A 240 -16.16 -7.58 14.50
N THR A 241 -17.48 -7.40 14.51
CA THR A 241 -18.14 -6.31 13.77
C THR A 241 -17.71 -4.96 14.34
N LEU A 242 -17.65 -4.84 15.67
CA LEU A 242 -17.21 -3.63 16.37
C LEU A 242 -15.75 -3.26 16.06
N TYR A 243 -14.85 -4.25 16.02
CA TYR A 243 -13.45 -4.05 15.63
C TYR A 243 -13.35 -3.37 14.24
N TRP A 244 -14.04 -3.91 13.24
CA TRP A 244 -14.02 -3.36 11.89
C TRP A 244 -14.72 -2.00 11.79
N LEU A 245 -15.83 -1.78 12.52
CA LEU A 245 -16.49 -0.48 12.58
C LEU A 245 -15.60 0.59 13.20
N ASN A 246 -14.86 0.26 14.23
CA ASN A 246 -13.99 1.18 14.97
C ASN A 246 -12.61 1.39 14.35
N MET A 247 -12.30 0.67 13.28
CA MET A 247 -11.03 0.84 12.58
C MET A 247 -10.88 2.29 12.09
N SER A 248 -9.76 2.92 12.40
CA SER A 248 -9.45 4.29 11.99
C SER A 248 -9.20 4.39 10.47
N ALA A 249 -9.29 5.59 9.92
CA ALA A 249 -8.95 5.84 8.52
C ALA A 249 -7.48 5.45 8.22
N ASN A 250 -6.57 5.78 9.13
CA ASN A 250 -5.14 5.44 8.98
C ASN A 250 -4.91 3.92 8.95
N GLU A 251 -5.58 3.16 9.81
CA GLU A 251 -5.49 1.69 9.78
C GLU A 251 -6.06 1.10 8.48
N ARG A 252 -7.14 1.66 7.94
CA ARG A 252 -7.70 1.26 6.63
C ARG A 252 -6.73 1.57 5.51
N VAL A 253 -6.17 2.77 5.47
CA VAL A 253 -5.16 3.19 4.49
C VAL A 253 -3.97 2.23 4.53
N ARG A 254 -3.45 1.93 5.73
CA ARG A 254 -2.35 0.98 5.91
C ARG A 254 -2.67 -0.41 5.35
N ILE A 255 -3.85 -0.96 5.66
CA ILE A 255 -4.28 -2.28 5.17
C ILE A 255 -4.40 -2.28 3.64
N ILE A 256 -5.01 -1.23 3.05
CA ILE A 256 -5.13 -1.13 1.59
C ILE A 256 -3.76 -1.02 0.95
N ALA A 257 -2.88 -0.16 1.46
CA ALA A 257 -1.52 0.00 0.96
C ALA A 257 -0.72 -1.32 1.06
N LEU A 258 -0.86 -2.05 2.17
CA LEU A 258 -0.26 -3.35 2.35
C LEU A 258 -0.81 -4.39 1.35
N ASN A 259 -2.11 -4.38 1.08
CA ASN A 259 -2.71 -5.26 0.07
C ASN A 259 -2.25 -4.90 -1.34
N ILE A 260 -2.05 -3.61 -1.65
CA ILE A 260 -1.41 -3.19 -2.91
C ILE A 260 -0.02 -3.83 -3.05
N GLN A 261 0.80 -3.84 -1.99
CA GLN A 261 2.11 -4.51 -2.06
C GLN A 261 1.98 -6.03 -2.21
N ARG A 262 0.98 -6.64 -1.58
CA ARG A 262 0.70 -8.08 -1.68
C ARG A 262 0.30 -8.51 -3.10
N LEU A 263 -0.26 -7.63 -3.92
CA LEU A 263 -0.57 -7.94 -5.33
C LEU A 263 0.68 -8.41 -6.10
N ARG A 264 1.86 -7.92 -5.75
CA ARG A 264 3.14 -8.32 -6.36
C ARG A 264 3.46 -9.81 -6.20
N LEU A 265 2.95 -10.44 -5.13
CA LEU A 265 3.13 -11.88 -4.89
C LEU A 265 2.36 -12.75 -5.89
N TRP A 266 1.45 -12.14 -6.64
CA TRP A 266 0.56 -12.82 -7.57
C TRP A 266 0.88 -12.52 -9.05
N GLU A 267 1.93 -11.73 -9.33
CA GLU A 267 2.31 -11.36 -10.70
C GLU A 267 2.83 -12.55 -11.52
N GLU A 268 3.46 -13.54 -10.87
CA GLU A 268 4.03 -14.74 -11.50
C GLU A 268 3.14 -15.98 -11.31
N LYS A 269 1.82 -15.83 -11.36
CA LYS A 269 0.94 -16.98 -11.16
C LYS A 269 1.08 -18.01 -12.29
N SER A 270 1.10 -19.29 -11.90
CA SER A 270 0.85 -20.35 -12.85
C SER A 270 -0.58 -20.23 -13.41
N ASN A 271 -0.80 -20.71 -14.64
CA ASN A 271 -2.16 -20.74 -15.23
C ASN A 271 -3.16 -21.57 -14.39
N ARG A 272 -2.67 -22.29 -13.38
CA ARG A 272 -3.46 -23.10 -12.45
C ARG A 272 -2.98 -22.88 -11.04
N PHE A 273 -3.88 -22.47 -10.15
CA PHE A 273 -3.56 -22.27 -8.73
C PHE A 273 -4.78 -22.50 -7.85
N VAL A 274 -4.52 -22.78 -6.58
CA VAL A 274 -5.52 -22.80 -5.51
C VAL A 274 -5.31 -21.57 -4.64
N LEU A 275 -6.39 -20.81 -4.43
CA LEU A 275 -6.42 -19.68 -3.52
C LEU A 275 -7.26 -20.02 -2.29
N VAL A 276 -6.67 -19.94 -1.11
CA VAL A 276 -7.40 -20.09 0.16
C VAL A 276 -7.55 -18.72 0.80
N ASN A 277 -8.78 -18.25 0.91
CA ASN A 277 -9.12 -17.04 1.65
C ASN A 277 -9.45 -17.42 3.09
N ILE A 278 -8.43 -17.36 3.95
CA ILE A 278 -8.55 -17.74 5.37
C ILE A 278 -9.65 -16.93 6.09
N PRO A 279 -9.75 -15.59 5.93
CA PRO A 279 -10.81 -14.81 6.57
C PRO A 279 -12.24 -15.23 6.23
N SER A 280 -12.50 -15.67 5.00
CA SER A 280 -13.84 -16.12 4.56
C SER A 280 -14.04 -17.62 4.65
N TYR A 281 -13.00 -18.39 5.04
CA TYR A 281 -13.01 -19.85 5.03
C TYR A 281 -13.42 -20.44 3.67
N GLU A 282 -12.90 -19.84 2.59
CA GLU A 282 -13.20 -20.24 1.23
C GLU A 282 -11.93 -20.62 0.47
N MET A 283 -12.06 -21.63 -0.37
CA MET A 283 -11.03 -22.03 -1.32
C MET A 283 -11.57 -21.94 -2.74
N GLY A 284 -10.80 -21.35 -3.64
CA GLY A 284 -11.07 -21.34 -5.08
C GLY A 284 -9.95 -22.04 -5.85
N TYR A 285 -10.32 -22.89 -6.80
CA TYR A 285 -9.38 -23.40 -7.82
C TYR A 285 -9.56 -22.59 -9.10
N PHE A 286 -8.48 -22.04 -9.59
CA PHE A 286 -8.44 -21.20 -10.78
C PHE A 286 -7.63 -21.88 -11.88
N GLN A 287 -8.12 -21.77 -13.11
CA GLN A 287 -7.44 -22.19 -14.32
C GLN A 287 -7.59 -21.08 -15.38
N GLU A 288 -6.47 -20.63 -15.95
CA GLU A 288 -6.41 -19.55 -16.96
C GLU A 288 -7.13 -18.28 -16.53
N GLY A 289 -7.11 -17.98 -15.22
CA GLY A 289 -7.78 -16.81 -14.62
C GLY A 289 -9.23 -17.03 -14.26
N GLU A 290 -9.88 -18.11 -14.70
CA GLU A 290 -11.27 -18.45 -14.40
C GLU A 290 -11.39 -19.26 -13.10
N LEU A 291 -12.41 -18.98 -12.30
CA LEU A 291 -12.76 -19.76 -11.11
C LEU A 291 -13.52 -21.04 -11.54
N ILE A 292 -12.82 -22.18 -11.49
CA ILE A 292 -13.38 -23.47 -11.90
C ILE A 292 -14.14 -24.16 -10.77
N PHE A 293 -13.65 -23.99 -9.53
CA PHE A 293 -14.24 -24.66 -8.37
C PHE A 293 -14.10 -23.78 -7.13
N LYS A 294 -15.16 -23.76 -6.31
CA LYS A 294 -15.18 -23.05 -5.02
C LYS A 294 -15.73 -23.97 -3.93
N SER A 295 -15.10 -23.94 -2.75
CA SER A 295 -15.54 -24.70 -1.59
C SER A 295 -15.30 -23.94 -0.30
N LYS A 296 -16.04 -24.28 0.75
CA LYS A 296 -15.70 -23.92 2.13
C LYS A 296 -14.56 -24.80 2.61
N VAL A 297 -13.68 -24.24 3.44
CA VAL A 297 -12.54 -24.96 4.03
C VAL A 297 -12.46 -24.69 5.52
N ILE A 298 -11.87 -25.65 6.23
CA ILE A 298 -11.47 -25.49 7.63
C ILE A 298 -9.98 -25.19 7.59
N VAL A 299 -9.58 -24.10 8.22
CA VAL A 299 -8.17 -23.72 8.37
C VAL A 299 -7.86 -23.67 9.85
N GLY A 300 -6.77 -24.30 10.26
CA GLY A 300 -6.31 -24.39 11.64
C GLY A 300 -4.82 -24.12 11.74
#